data_668f051a94f1cb681a58ae2a8f86ddfe
#
_entry.id   668f051a94f1cb681a58ae2a8f86ddfe
#
_cell.length_a   1.000
_cell.length_b   1.000
_cell.length_c   1.000
_cell.angle_alpha   90.00
_cell.angle_beta   90.00
_cell.angle_gamma   90.00
#
_symmetry.space_group_name_H-M   'P 1'
#
loop_
_entity.id
_entity.type
_entity.pdbx_description
1 polymer ?
#
loop_
_entity_poly.entity_id
_entity_poly.type
_entity_poly.pdbx_seq_one_letter_code
_entity_poly.pdbx_strand_id
1 'polypeptide(L)'
;MFEFVKENAIFIGLAIGSGIALLWPLLNRGASGVTNVAATEAVMLMSRSKPLILDVRDATEFATGHIQGAKNIPMAELAGRIKEIEKFKDKPVLVHCQKGMRAKGACSILKAQQFSQLNNLQGGLDAWVEAKLPLIKADVKA
;
A
#
# COMPACT_ATOMS: atom_id res chain seq x y z
N MET A 1 -4.77 -6.02 -49.59
CA MET A 1 -4.59 -5.75 -48.15
C MET A 1 -5.92 -5.66 -47.40
N PHE A 2 -6.90 -4.93 -47.87
CA PHE A 2 -8.23 -4.85 -47.23
C PHE A 2 -9.02 -6.18 -47.25
N GLU A 3 -8.88 -6.98 -48.31
CA GLU A 3 -9.53 -8.30 -48.38
C GLU A 3 -8.96 -9.26 -47.36
N PHE A 4 -7.63 -9.29 -47.19
CA PHE A 4 -6.95 -10.10 -46.19
C PHE A 4 -7.43 -9.78 -44.77
N VAL A 5 -7.62 -8.50 -44.44
CA VAL A 5 -8.11 -8.04 -43.13
C VAL A 5 -9.56 -8.47 -42.92
N LYS A 6 -10.41 -8.41 -43.92
CA LYS A 6 -11.80 -8.86 -43.81
C LYS A 6 -11.92 -10.36 -43.60
N GLU A 7 -11.16 -11.14 -44.35
CA GLU A 7 -11.19 -12.59 -44.23
C GLU A 7 -10.62 -13.11 -42.93
N ASN A 8 -9.70 -12.36 -42.34
CA ASN A 8 -9.05 -12.77 -41.08
C ASN A 8 -9.45 -11.91 -39.87
N ALA A 9 -10.51 -11.11 -39.98
CA ALA A 9 -10.92 -10.18 -38.93
C ALA A 9 -11.13 -10.82 -37.55
N ILE A 10 -11.65 -12.05 -37.52
CA ILE A 10 -11.88 -12.80 -36.28
C ILE A 10 -10.55 -13.18 -35.62
N PHE A 11 -9.59 -13.68 -36.42
CA PHE A 11 -8.27 -14.06 -35.91
C PHE A 11 -7.45 -12.84 -35.46
N ILE A 12 -7.54 -11.74 -36.19
CA ILE A 12 -6.90 -10.47 -35.82
C ILE A 12 -7.51 -9.92 -34.51
N GLY A 13 -8.83 -9.97 -34.38
CA GLY A 13 -9.54 -9.56 -33.16
C GLY A 13 -9.16 -10.40 -31.95
N LEU A 14 -9.06 -11.73 -32.12
CA LEU A 14 -8.61 -12.64 -31.07
C LEU A 14 -7.15 -12.40 -30.68
N ALA A 15 -6.26 -12.17 -31.63
CA ALA A 15 -4.84 -11.88 -31.36
C ALA A 15 -4.68 -10.57 -30.59
N ILE A 16 -5.38 -9.51 -30.99
CA ILE A 16 -5.35 -8.21 -30.30
C ILE A 16 -5.97 -8.33 -28.90
N GLY A 17 -7.13 -8.97 -28.79
CA GLY A 17 -7.81 -9.18 -27.50
C GLY A 17 -6.96 -10.00 -26.52
N SER A 18 -6.32 -11.05 -27.01
CA SER A 18 -5.38 -11.86 -26.22
C SER A 18 -4.16 -11.07 -25.78
N GLY A 19 -3.58 -10.28 -26.68
CA GLY A 19 -2.45 -9.40 -26.36
C GLY A 19 -2.80 -8.35 -25.30
N ILE A 20 -3.95 -7.73 -25.41
CA ILE A 20 -4.46 -6.78 -24.42
C ILE A 20 -4.69 -7.47 -23.08
N ALA A 21 -5.31 -8.66 -23.07
CA ALA A 21 -5.58 -9.41 -21.86
C ALA A 21 -4.30 -9.82 -21.12
N LEU A 22 -3.24 -10.17 -21.86
CA LEU A 22 -1.93 -10.50 -21.28
C LEU A 22 -1.19 -9.27 -20.74
N LEU A 23 -1.32 -8.14 -21.42
CA LEU A 23 -0.66 -6.88 -21.01
C LEU A 23 -1.46 -6.11 -19.96
N TRP A 24 -2.76 -6.37 -19.83
CA TRP A 24 -3.65 -5.68 -18.91
C TRP A 24 -3.14 -5.65 -17.46
N PRO A 25 -2.66 -6.78 -16.88
CA PRO A 25 -2.12 -6.76 -15.52
C PRO A 25 -0.83 -5.94 -15.38
N LEU A 26 -0.02 -5.86 -16.45
CA LEU A 26 1.19 -5.03 -16.46
C LEU A 26 0.85 -3.54 -16.50
N LEU A 27 -0.13 -3.18 -17.33
CA LEU A 27 -0.58 -1.80 -17.48
C LEU A 27 -1.36 -1.33 -16.24
N ASN A 28 -2.07 -2.24 -15.58
CA ASN A 28 -2.89 -1.94 -14.40
C ASN A 28 -2.16 -2.07 -13.06
N ARG A 29 -0.88 -2.44 -13.06
CA ARG A 29 -0.08 -2.49 -11.81
C ARG A 29 -0.03 -1.15 -11.07
N GLY A 30 -0.29 -0.05 -11.75
CA GLY A 30 -0.41 1.28 -11.15
C GLY A 30 -1.85 1.77 -10.95
N ALA A 31 -2.86 1.04 -11.44
CA ALA A 31 -4.23 1.54 -11.43
C ALA A 31 -4.89 1.53 -10.05
N SER A 32 -4.41 0.70 -9.12
CA SER A 32 -4.89 0.74 -7.74
C SER A 32 -4.24 1.89 -6.93
N GLY A 33 -3.12 2.43 -7.37
CA GLY A 33 -2.36 3.44 -6.63
C GLY A 33 -1.79 2.94 -5.29
N VAL A 34 -1.90 1.65 -5.03
CA VAL A 34 -1.43 1.00 -3.80
C VAL A 34 -0.56 -0.19 -4.17
N THR A 35 0.66 -0.22 -3.64
CA THR A 35 1.61 -1.32 -3.82
C THR A 35 1.65 -2.17 -2.56
N ASN A 36 1.49 -3.48 -2.70
CA ASN A 36 1.72 -4.40 -1.59
C ASN A 36 3.22 -4.71 -1.50
N VAL A 37 3.80 -4.51 -0.32
CA VAL A 37 5.22 -4.75 -0.06
C VAL A 37 5.40 -5.77 1.06
N ALA A 38 6.33 -6.69 0.89
CA ALA A 38 6.74 -7.60 1.95
C ALA A 38 7.56 -6.85 3.01
N ALA A 39 7.71 -7.45 4.20
CA ALA A 39 8.46 -6.83 5.30
C ALA A 39 9.90 -6.45 4.90
N THR A 40 10.58 -7.30 4.14
CA THR A 40 11.94 -7.02 3.63
C THR A 40 11.98 -5.86 2.64
N GLU A 41 11.00 -5.78 1.76
CA GLU A 41 10.85 -4.67 0.81
C GLU A 41 10.52 -3.36 1.53
N ALA A 42 9.73 -3.43 2.61
CA ALA A 42 9.42 -2.28 3.44
C ALA A 42 10.68 -1.70 4.10
N VAL A 43 11.58 -2.55 4.59
CA VAL A 43 12.88 -2.11 5.14
C VAL A 43 13.70 -1.38 4.07
N MET A 44 13.73 -1.90 2.85
CA MET A 44 14.43 -1.24 1.74
C MET A 44 13.79 0.11 1.39
N LEU A 45 12.47 0.18 1.38
CA LEU A 45 11.73 1.43 1.17
C LEU A 45 12.07 2.46 2.25
N MET A 46 12.10 2.04 3.52
CA MET A 46 12.44 2.89 4.66
C MET A 46 13.88 3.44 4.56
N SER A 47 14.81 2.63 4.06
CA SER A 47 16.21 3.04 3.87
C SER A 47 16.38 4.06 2.75
N ARG A 48 15.63 3.91 1.66
CA ARG A 48 15.78 4.73 0.45
C ARG A 48 15.08 6.07 0.52
N SER A 49 13.87 6.11 1.04
CA SER A 49 12.96 7.25 0.87
C SER A 49 12.41 7.82 2.16
N LYS A 50 12.70 7.22 3.32
CA LYS A 50 12.16 7.63 4.62
C LYS A 50 10.65 7.91 4.56
N PRO A 51 9.83 6.91 4.24
CA PRO A 51 8.40 7.09 4.09
C PRO A 51 7.74 7.46 5.41
N LEU A 52 6.55 8.06 5.35
CA LEU A 52 5.67 8.08 6.51
C LEU A 52 5.24 6.64 6.81
N ILE A 53 5.52 6.15 8.01
CA ILE A 53 5.01 4.86 8.48
C ILE A 53 3.74 5.13 9.26
N LEU A 54 2.62 4.66 8.72
CA LEU A 54 1.29 4.88 9.30
C LEU A 54 0.74 3.59 9.88
N ASP A 55 0.62 3.54 11.19
CA ASP A 55 0.01 2.44 11.92
C ASP A 55 -1.47 2.78 12.19
N VAL A 56 -2.37 2.02 11.60
CA VAL A 56 -3.82 2.23 11.72
C VAL A 56 -4.50 1.33 12.73
N ARG A 57 -3.71 0.68 13.60
CA ARG A 57 -4.22 -0.07 14.74
C ARG A 57 -4.72 0.87 15.83
N ASP A 58 -5.41 0.32 16.81
CA ASP A 58 -5.83 1.08 17.97
C ASP A 58 -4.63 1.57 18.80
N ALA A 59 -4.82 2.67 19.53
CA ALA A 59 -3.76 3.26 20.35
C ALA A 59 -3.21 2.26 21.40
N THR A 60 -4.04 1.39 21.94
CA THR A 60 -3.63 0.34 22.88
C THR A 60 -2.72 -0.70 22.23
N GLU A 61 -3.04 -1.13 21.03
CA GLU A 61 -2.18 -2.03 20.23
C GLU A 61 -0.84 -1.37 19.91
N PHE A 62 -0.88 -0.11 19.49
CA PHE A 62 0.32 0.66 19.18
C PHE A 62 1.27 0.78 20.39
N ALA A 63 0.72 1.02 21.56
CA ALA A 63 1.51 1.14 22.80
C ALA A 63 2.24 -0.15 23.19
N THR A 64 1.69 -1.32 22.83
CA THR A 64 2.28 -2.62 23.15
C THR A 64 3.52 -2.95 22.32
N GLY A 65 3.65 -2.33 21.15
CA GLY A 65 4.78 -2.50 20.25
C GLY A 65 4.44 -2.00 18.85
N HIS A 66 5.34 -1.26 18.26
CA HIS A 66 5.17 -0.69 16.92
C HIS A 66 6.51 -0.53 16.22
N ILE A 67 6.48 -0.27 14.92
CA ILE A 67 7.67 0.00 14.13
C ILE A 67 8.22 1.37 14.53
N GLN A 68 9.53 1.47 14.72
CA GLN A 68 10.19 2.71 15.06
C GLN A 68 9.89 3.82 14.04
N GLY A 69 9.49 4.98 14.52
CA GLY A 69 9.14 6.14 13.70
C GLY A 69 7.70 6.10 13.15
N ALA A 70 6.91 5.07 13.48
CA ALA A 70 5.53 4.99 13.05
C ALA A 70 4.66 6.04 13.75
N LYS A 71 3.76 6.65 12.97
CA LYS A 71 2.69 7.50 13.47
C LYS A 71 1.42 6.66 13.61
N ASN A 72 0.80 6.71 14.78
CA ASN A 72 -0.46 6.03 15.01
C ASN A 72 -1.64 6.95 14.73
N ILE A 73 -2.46 6.55 13.78
CA ILE A 73 -3.80 7.11 13.55
C ILE A 73 -4.74 5.92 13.39
N PRO A 74 -5.54 5.59 14.41
CA PRO A 74 -6.48 4.48 14.30
C PRO A 74 -7.41 4.60 13.11
N MET A 75 -7.76 3.47 12.51
CA MET A 75 -8.59 3.41 11.30
C MET A 75 -9.88 4.23 11.43
N ALA A 76 -10.53 4.18 12.59
CA ALA A 76 -11.77 4.91 12.85
C ALA A 76 -11.59 6.44 12.85
N GLU A 77 -10.39 6.93 13.12
CA GLU A 77 -10.07 8.36 13.22
C GLU A 77 -9.41 8.90 11.95
N LEU A 78 -8.98 8.01 11.04
CA LEU A 78 -8.14 8.39 9.90
C LEU A 78 -8.79 9.46 9.02
N ALA A 79 -10.05 9.29 8.66
CA ALA A 79 -10.76 10.24 7.81
C ALA A 79 -10.84 11.66 8.41
N GLY A 80 -10.95 11.75 9.74
CA GLY A 80 -10.99 13.03 10.47
C GLY A 80 -9.62 13.65 10.74
N ARG A 81 -8.54 12.89 10.56
CA ARG A 81 -7.17 13.29 10.90
C ARG A 81 -6.21 13.38 9.70
N ILE A 82 -6.74 13.40 8.50
CA ILE A 82 -5.94 13.48 7.26
C ILE A 82 -5.03 14.71 7.25
N LYS A 83 -5.44 15.81 7.83
CA LYS A 83 -4.65 17.05 7.89
C LYS A 83 -3.30 16.86 8.58
N GLU A 84 -3.18 15.93 9.53
CA GLU A 84 -1.92 15.65 10.24
C GLU A 84 -0.85 15.04 9.32
N ILE A 85 -1.27 14.41 8.22
CA ILE A 85 -0.39 13.73 7.27
C ILE A 85 -0.47 14.30 5.85
N GLU A 86 -1.16 15.40 5.66
CA GLU A 86 -1.39 16.02 4.35
C GLU A 86 -0.09 16.36 3.60
N LYS A 87 0.96 16.73 4.32
CA LYS A 87 2.28 17.01 3.73
C LYS A 87 2.93 15.80 3.05
N PHE A 88 2.41 14.60 3.29
CA PHE A 88 2.92 13.35 2.71
C PHE A 88 2.14 12.89 1.48
N LYS A 89 1.20 13.67 0.94
CA LYS A 89 0.38 13.28 -0.23
C LYS A 89 1.19 12.85 -1.45
N ASP A 90 2.33 13.51 -1.70
CA ASP A 90 3.21 13.22 -2.83
C ASP A 90 4.49 12.49 -2.40
N LYS A 91 4.51 11.98 -1.20
CA LYS A 91 5.64 11.23 -0.63
C LYS A 91 5.26 9.78 -0.37
N PRO A 92 6.24 8.87 -0.30
CA PRO A 92 5.94 7.48 0.05
C PRO A 92 5.30 7.37 1.43
N VAL A 93 4.24 6.60 1.51
CA VAL A 93 3.55 6.25 2.75
C VAL A 93 3.50 4.73 2.86
N LEU A 94 3.97 4.20 3.97
CA LEU A 94 3.85 2.79 4.32
C LEU A 94 2.73 2.63 5.35
N VAL A 95 1.64 2.02 4.94
CA VAL A 95 0.47 1.78 5.80
C VAL A 95 0.49 0.35 6.30
N HIS A 96 0.28 0.15 7.58
CA HIS A 96 0.15 -1.20 8.14
C HIS A 96 -0.86 -1.26 9.28
N CYS A 97 -1.35 -2.45 9.51
CA CYS A 97 -2.12 -2.83 10.69
C CYS A 97 -1.56 -4.12 11.26
N GLN A 98 -2.33 -4.88 12.04
CA GLN A 98 -1.84 -6.13 12.62
C GLN A 98 -1.65 -7.24 11.57
N LYS A 99 -2.65 -7.46 10.71
CA LYS A 99 -2.69 -8.55 9.73
C LYS A 99 -2.78 -8.12 8.26
N GLY A 100 -2.94 -6.84 7.98
CA GLY A 100 -3.06 -6.28 6.64
C GLY A 100 -4.47 -5.92 6.18
N MET A 101 -5.52 -6.35 6.87
CA MET A 101 -6.92 -6.11 6.46
C MET A 101 -7.37 -4.65 6.67
N ARG A 102 -7.15 -4.11 7.86
CA ARG A 102 -7.48 -2.71 8.18
C ARG A 102 -6.68 -1.74 7.31
N ALA A 103 -5.42 -2.05 7.04
CA ALA A 103 -4.54 -1.23 6.20
C ALA A 103 -5.04 -1.09 4.76
N LYS A 104 -5.68 -2.10 4.20
CA LYS A 104 -6.31 -2.00 2.87
C LYS A 104 -7.42 -0.95 2.84
N GLY A 105 -8.26 -0.93 3.86
CA GLY A 105 -9.29 0.10 4.03
C GLY A 105 -8.69 1.49 4.22
N ALA A 106 -7.63 1.59 5.00
CA ALA A 106 -6.88 2.84 5.19
C ALA A 106 -6.29 3.36 3.88
N CYS A 107 -5.68 2.49 3.08
CA CYS A 107 -5.17 2.84 1.75
C CYS A 107 -6.27 3.37 0.83
N SER A 108 -7.47 2.80 0.88
CA SER A 108 -8.62 3.28 0.10
C SER A 108 -9.02 4.70 0.51
N ILE A 109 -9.04 5.00 1.80
CA ILE A 109 -9.32 6.34 2.31
C ILE A 109 -8.24 7.32 1.85
N LEU A 110 -6.97 6.96 1.99
CA LEU A 110 -5.85 7.80 1.59
C LEU A 110 -5.82 8.04 0.08
N LYS A 111 -6.13 7.03 -0.72
CA LYS A 111 -6.23 7.17 -2.17
C LYS A 111 -7.34 8.17 -2.56
N ALA A 112 -8.50 8.11 -1.90
CA ALA A 112 -9.59 9.06 -2.11
C ALA A 112 -9.17 10.51 -1.74
N GLN A 113 -8.22 10.66 -0.82
CA GLN A 113 -7.63 11.94 -0.43
C GLN A 113 -6.39 12.32 -1.26
N GLN A 114 -6.16 11.64 -2.39
CA GLN A 114 -5.13 11.94 -3.38
C GLN A 114 -3.68 11.70 -2.91
N PHE A 115 -3.48 10.75 -2.00
CA PHE A 115 -2.14 10.23 -1.70
C PHE A 115 -1.65 9.39 -2.89
N SER A 116 -0.50 9.73 -3.46
CA SER A 116 -0.04 9.17 -4.73
C SER A 116 0.86 7.94 -4.61
N GLN A 117 1.55 7.77 -3.47
CA GLN A 117 2.56 6.72 -3.27
C GLN A 117 2.24 5.89 -2.04
N LEU A 118 1.19 5.09 -2.13
CA LEU A 118 0.72 4.24 -1.05
C LEU A 118 1.33 2.84 -1.14
N ASN A 119 1.87 2.38 -0.01
CA ASN A 119 2.41 1.04 0.14
C ASN A 119 1.71 0.37 1.33
N ASN A 120 1.20 -0.83 1.11
CA ASN A 120 0.58 -1.63 2.14
C ASN A 120 1.57 -2.72 2.57
N LEU A 121 1.88 -2.79 3.86
CA LEU A 121 2.71 -3.86 4.42
C LEU A 121 1.92 -5.17 4.39
N GLN A 122 2.29 -6.05 3.50
CA GLN A 122 1.63 -7.34 3.32
C GLN A 122 1.79 -8.21 4.58
N GLY A 123 0.67 -8.71 5.09
CA GLY A 123 0.64 -9.44 6.35
C GLY A 123 0.75 -8.58 7.61
N GLY A 124 0.89 -7.27 7.46
CA GLY A 124 0.93 -6.32 8.56
C GLY A 124 2.07 -6.52 9.55
N LEU A 125 1.85 -6.12 10.78
CA LEU A 125 2.85 -6.24 11.84
C LEU A 125 3.22 -7.70 12.15
N ASP A 126 2.30 -8.64 11.97
CA ASP A 126 2.58 -10.06 12.15
C ASP A 126 3.69 -10.53 11.20
N ALA A 127 3.64 -10.14 9.93
CA ALA A 127 4.70 -10.44 8.96
C ALA A 127 6.02 -9.75 9.30
N TRP A 128 5.97 -8.55 9.85
CA TRP A 128 7.16 -7.82 10.33
C TRP A 128 7.87 -8.57 11.44
N VAL A 129 7.10 -9.03 12.43
CA VAL A 129 7.63 -9.82 13.57
C VAL A 129 8.15 -11.18 13.10
N GLU A 130 7.43 -11.84 12.21
CA GLU A 130 7.82 -13.13 11.63
C GLU A 130 9.14 -13.04 10.85
N ALA A 131 9.40 -11.91 10.22
CA ALA A 131 10.67 -11.60 9.56
C ALA A 131 11.78 -11.21 10.57
N LYS A 132 11.52 -11.31 11.87
CA LYS A 132 12.44 -11.00 12.98
C LYS A 132 12.91 -9.54 12.99
N LEU A 133 12.07 -8.64 12.55
CA LEU A 133 12.34 -7.21 12.57
C LEU A 133 11.91 -6.59 13.90
N PRO A 134 12.63 -5.56 14.39
CA PRO A 134 12.43 -5.03 15.74
C PRO A 134 11.16 -4.19 15.86
N LEU A 135 10.57 -4.23 17.05
CA LEU A 135 9.53 -3.32 17.48
C LEU A 135 10.02 -2.50 18.67
N ILE A 136 9.49 -1.30 18.80
CA ILE A 136 9.64 -0.49 20.01
C ILE A 136 8.31 -0.37 20.73
N LYS A 137 8.36 -0.12 22.02
CA LYS A 137 7.17 0.21 22.82
C LYS A 137 7.04 1.72 22.93
N ALA A 138 5.81 2.21 23.07
CA ALA A 138 5.61 3.60 23.40
C ALA A 138 6.29 3.90 24.74
N ASP A 139 7.07 4.98 24.80
CA ASP A 139 7.61 5.47 26.06
C ASP A 139 6.43 5.85 26.95
N VAL A 140 6.23 5.06 27.99
CA VAL A 140 5.35 5.47 29.09
C VAL A 140 6.10 6.58 29.82
N LYS A 141 5.86 7.81 29.44
CA LYS A 141 6.27 8.94 30.27
C LYS A 141 5.51 8.79 31.58
N ALA A 142 6.23 8.33 32.54
CA ALA A 142 5.73 8.31 33.91
C ALA A 142 5.39 9.73 34.38
#